data_38f7a685b8e37247bbef12043be931da
#
_entry.id   38f7a685b8e37247bbef12043be931da
#
_cell.length_a   1.000
_cell.length_b   1.000
_cell.length_c   1.000
_cell.angle_alpha   90.00
_cell.angle_beta   90.00
_cell.angle_gamma   90.00
#
_symmetry.space_group_name_H-M   'P 1'
#
loop_
_entity.id
_entity.type
_entity.pdbx_description
1 polymer ?
#
loop_
_entity_poly.entity_id
_entity_poly.type
_entity_poly.pdbx_seq_one_letter_code
_entity_poly.pdbx_strand_id
1 'polypeptide(L)'
;MKNTKNKNTKVNQSGFSLIEILVVLLIIGLLSTLVVVNVGGAIDRGNVTKAKADIVIIGSALEMYRLERFNYPSSELGLKALLRSEEDNYQNNLNTRGYIKNLPKDPWGNEYQYIIPGENGEYDLFSMGADGDVGGEGLNTDIGNWNPEIE
;
A
#
# COMPACT_ATOMS: atom_id res chain seq x y z
N MET A 1 -64.88 -49.15 -8.70
CA MET A 1 -63.69 -49.09 -7.81
C MET A 1 -62.47 -49.12 -8.71
N LYS A 2 -61.78 -47.93 -8.89
CA LYS A 2 -60.51 -47.78 -9.65
C LYS A 2 -59.36 -47.82 -8.69
N ASN A 3 -58.53 -48.83 -8.81
CA ASN A 3 -57.33 -49.03 -7.99
C ASN A 3 -56.15 -48.21 -8.58
N THR A 4 -55.77 -47.09 -7.99
CA THR A 4 -54.63 -46.25 -8.39
C THR A 4 -53.38 -46.85 -7.80
N LYS A 5 -52.53 -47.51 -8.62
CA LYS A 5 -51.20 -47.97 -8.24
C LYS A 5 -50.28 -46.75 -8.11
N ASN A 6 -49.87 -46.46 -6.91
CA ASN A 6 -48.86 -45.46 -6.57
C ASN A 6 -47.45 -45.96 -7.02
N LYS A 7 -46.87 -45.36 -8.06
CA LYS A 7 -45.49 -45.67 -8.51
C LYS A 7 -44.54 -44.91 -7.63
N ASN A 8 -43.93 -45.57 -6.65
CA ASN A 8 -42.78 -45.04 -5.92
C ASN A 8 -41.57 -44.96 -6.85
N THR A 9 -41.25 -43.79 -7.32
CA THR A 9 -40.01 -43.50 -8.03
C THR A 9 -38.88 -43.47 -6.98
N LYS A 10 -38.06 -44.52 -6.96
CA LYS A 10 -36.80 -44.50 -6.19
C LYS A 10 -35.86 -43.49 -6.82
N VAL A 11 -35.59 -42.37 -6.14
CA VAL A 11 -34.52 -41.45 -6.47
C VAL A 11 -33.22 -42.15 -6.14
N ASN A 12 -32.42 -42.48 -7.16
CA ASN A 12 -31.06 -42.98 -6.96
C ASN A 12 -30.19 -41.86 -6.36
N GLN A 13 -29.91 -41.93 -5.09
CA GLN A 13 -28.88 -41.09 -4.47
C GLN A 13 -27.52 -41.72 -4.78
N SER A 14 -26.83 -41.20 -5.79
CA SER A 14 -25.42 -41.50 -6.01
C SER A 14 -24.56 -40.73 -4.98
N GLY A 15 -23.95 -41.43 -4.07
CA GLY A 15 -22.96 -40.86 -3.17
C GLY A 15 -21.61 -40.68 -3.87
N PHE A 16 -20.82 -39.69 -3.47
CA PHE A 16 -19.46 -39.52 -3.96
C PHE A 16 -18.55 -40.68 -3.57
N SER A 17 -17.71 -41.11 -4.50
CA SER A 17 -16.68 -42.10 -4.25
C SER A 17 -15.54 -41.50 -3.43
N LEU A 18 -14.96 -42.28 -2.51
CA LEU A 18 -13.80 -41.87 -1.71
C LEU A 18 -12.61 -41.44 -2.61
N ILE A 19 -12.42 -42.15 -3.75
CA ILE A 19 -11.37 -41.79 -4.71
C ILE A 19 -11.65 -40.46 -5.40
N GLU A 20 -12.90 -40.11 -5.67
CA GLU A 20 -13.30 -38.84 -6.30
C GLU A 20 -12.95 -37.64 -5.40
N ILE A 21 -13.22 -37.75 -4.09
CA ILE A 21 -12.85 -36.74 -3.13
C ILE A 21 -11.30 -36.61 -3.00
N LEU A 22 -10.59 -37.74 -3.02
CA LEU A 22 -9.14 -37.77 -2.92
C LEU A 22 -8.48 -37.08 -4.13
N VAL A 23 -9.00 -37.32 -5.35
CA VAL A 23 -8.52 -36.67 -6.58
C VAL A 23 -8.80 -35.16 -6.55
N VAL A 24 -9.97 -34.72 -6.08
CA VAL A 24 -10.31 -33.31 -5.94
C VAL A 24 -9.36 -32.61 -4.96
N LEU A 25 -9.08 -33.20 -3.80
CA LEU A 25 -8.14 -32.66 -2.83
C LEU A 25 -6.71 -32.58 -3.38
N LEU A 26 -6.29 -33.57 -4.18
CA LEU A 26 -5.00 -33.55 -4.87
C LEU A 26 -4.89 -32.36 -5.83
N ILE A 27 -5.92 -32.16 -6.67
CA ILE A 27 -5.94 -31.07 -7.64
C ILE A 27 -5.94 -29.71 -6.93
N ILE A 28 -6.77 -29.54 -5.89
CA ILE A 28 -6.81 -28.30 -5.11
C ILE A 28 -5.44 -28.03 -4.45
N GLY A 29 -4.79 -29.04 -3.90
CA GLY A 29 -3.46 -28.94 -3.31
C GLY A 29 -2.41 -28.47 -4.32
N LEU A 30 -2.39 -29.02 -5.53
CA LEU A 30 -1.49 -28.63 -6.62
C LEU A 30 -1.75 -27.19 -7.07
N LEU A 31 -3.01 -26.80 -7.27
CA LEU A 31 -3.38 -25.46 -7.70
C LEU A 31 -3.06 -24.40 -6.64
N SER A 32 -3.21 -24.73 -5.35
CA SER A 32 -2.91 -23.82 -4.25
C SER A 32 -1.43 -23.35 -4.25
N THR A 33 -0.50 -24.23 -4.60
CA THR A 33 0.93 -23.92 -4.67
C THR A 33 1.23 -22.87 -5.75
N LEU A 34 0.58 -22.95 -6.90
CA LEU A 34 0.78 -22.00 -8.01
C LEU A 34 0.24 -20.60 -7.70
N VAL A 35 -0.87 -20.51 -6.95
CA VAL A 35 -1.52 -19.25 -6.59
C VAL A 35 -0.63 -18.44 -5.62
N VAL A 36 -0.03 -19.07 -4.62
CA VAL A 36 0.79 -18.37 -3.62
C VAL A 36 2.00 -17.66 -4.26
N VAL A 37 2.67 -18.29 -5.22
CA VAL A 37 3.85 -17.71 -5.87
C VAL A 37 3.50 -16.47 -6.70
N ASN A 38 2.35 -16.45 -7.38
CA ASN A 38 1.94 -15.31 -8.20
C ASN A 38 1.42 -14.12 -7.38
N VAL A 39 0.77 -14.39 -6.24
CA VAL A 39 0.22 -13.33 -5.37
C VAL A 39 1.35 -12.55 -4.67
N GLY A 40 2.42 -13.20 -4.23
CA GLY A 40 3.56 -12.55 -3.58
C GLY A 40 4.15 -11.43 -4.44
N GLY A 41 4.54 -11.72 -5.67
CA GLY A 41 5.13 -10.71 -6.57
C GLY A 41 4.17 -9.59 -7.00
N ALA A 42 2.85 -9.82 -6.94
CA ALA A 42 1.86 -8.77 -7.19
C ALA A 42 1.72 -7.81 -5.99
N ILE A 43 1.77 -8.34 -4.78
CA ILE A 43 1.76 -7.56 -3.52
C ILE A 43 3.00 -6.66 -3.47
N ASP A 44 4.17 -7.21 -3.77
CA ASP A 44 5.45 -6.49 -3.73
C ASP A 44 5.45 -5.29 -4.69
N ARG A 45 5.00 -5.50 -5.95
CA ARG A 45 4.82 -4.40 -6.91
C ARG A 45 3.79 -3.38 -6.44
N GLY A 46 2.69 -3.83 -5.83
CA GLY A 46 1.68 -2.97 -5.24
C GLY A 46 2.25 -2.07 -4.14
N ASN A 47 3.10 -2.62 -3.27
CA ASN A 47 3.76 -1.88 -2.21
C ASN A 47 4.69 -0.79 -2.76
N VAL A 48 5.55 -1.12 -3.73
CA VAL A 48 6.42 -0.15 -4.40
C VAL A 48 5.61 0.96 -5.06
N THR A 49 4.55 0.61 -5.79
CA THR A 49 3.66 1.59 -6.44
C THR A 49 3.00 2.50 -5.42
N LYS A 50 2.53 1.96 -4.30
CA LYS A 50 1.94 2.75 -3.21
C LYS A 50 2.94 3.70 -2.59
N ALA A 51 4.18 3.25 -2.30
CA ALA A 51 5.21 4.11 -1.75
C ALA A 51 5.54 5.28 -2.69
N LYS A 52 5.68 5.03 -3.99
CA LYS A 52 5.87 6.09 -4.99
C LYS A 52 4.70 7.09 -5.02
N ALA A 53 3.46 6.60 -4.99
CA ALA A 53 2.27 7.46 -4.97
C ALA A 53 2.21 8.34 -3.70
N ASP A 54 2.52 7.79 -2.53
CA ASP A 54 2.57 8.55 -1.28
C ASP A 54 3.66 9.64 -1.33
N ILE A 55 4.84 9.35 -1.89
CA ILE A 55 5.93 10.33 -2.08
C ILE A 55 5.48 11.49 -2.98
N VAL A 56 4.75 11.21 -4.06
CA VAL A 56 4.19 12.26 -4.94
C VAL A 56 3.18 13.13 -4.17
N ILE A 57 2.32 12.53 -3.35
CA ILE A 57 1.33 13.25 -2.54
C ILE A 57 2.02 14.13 -1.50
N ILE A 58 2.99 13.59 -0.75
CA ILE A 58 3.74 14.35 0.26
C ILE A 58 4.58 15.44 -0.41
N GLY A 59 5.22 15.15 -1.54
CA GLY A 59 5.98 16.11 -2.34
C GLY A 59 5.10 17.28 -2.80
N SER A 60 3.88 17.00 -3.28
CA SER A 60 2.93 18.05 -3.66
C SER A 60 2.56 18.93 -2.46
N ALA A 61 2.42 18.36 -1.27
CA ALA A 61 2.15 19.12 -0.04
C ALA A 61 3.34 19.98 0.37
N LEU A 62 4.58 19.48 0.20
CA LEU A 62 5.82 20.26 0.41
C LEU A 62 5.91 21.45 -0.55
N GLU A 63 5.54 21.27 -1.83
CA GLU A 63 5.48 22.37 -2.80
C GLU A 63 4.43 23.42 -2.41
N MET A 64 3.26 23.01 -1.96
CA MET A 64 2.23 23.93 -1.47
C MET A 64 2.71 24.72 -0.24
N TYR A 65 3.37 24.03 0.70
CA TYR A 65 4.01 24.68 1.85
C TYR A 65 5.02 25.74 1.40
N ARG A 66 5.92 25.39 0.46
CA ARG A 66 6.92 26.32 -0.09
C ARG A 66 6.30 27.55 -0.74
N LEU A 67 5.22 27.35 -1.52
CA LEU A 67 4.51 28.46 -2.18
C LEU A 67 3.93 29.47 -1.18
N GLU A 68 3.46 29.01 -0.02
CA GLU A 68 2.87 29.86 1.00
C GLU A 68 3.89 30.44 1.99
N ARG A 69 4.93 29.67 2.30
CA ARG A 69 5.94 30.02 3.32
C ARG A 69 7.27 30.49 2.73
N PHE A 70 7.42 30.45 1.39
CA PHE A 70 8.62 30.80 0.62
C PHE A 70 9.85 29.93 0.89
N ASN A 71 9.73 28.88 1.70
CA ASN A 71 10.77 27.92 2.04
C ASN A 71 10.13 26.57 2.32
N TYR A 72 10.89 25.49 2.14
CA TYR A 72 10.50 24.16 2.63
C TYR A 72 10.58 24.09 4.17
N PRO A 73 9.88 23.13 4.80
CA PRO A 73 10.03 22.89 6.23
C PRO A 73 11.49 22.63 6.62
N SER A 74 11.93 23.16 7.77
CA SER A 74 13.24 22.82 8.29
C SER A 74 13.34 21.35 8.72
N SER A 75 14.56 20.81 8.81
CA SER A 75 14.79 19.43 9.29
C SER A 75 14.20 19.18 10.68
N GLU A 76 14.14 20.19 11.54
CA GLU A 76 13.57 20.09 12.90
C GLU A 76 12.05 19.90 12.87
N LEU A 77 11.36 20.60 11.98
CA LEU A 77 9.90 20.50 11.83
C LEU A 77 9.53 19.25 11.03
N GLY A 78 10.36 18.91 10.04
CA GLY A 78 10.15 17.76 9.18
C GLY A 78 8.78 17.76 8.50
N LEU A 79 8.30 16.59 8.14
CA LEU A 79 6.98 16.41 7.49
C LEU A 79 5.81 16.80 8.40
N LYS A 80 6.00 16.89 9.71
CA LYS A 80 4.94 17.31 10.65
C LYS A 80 4.46 18.74 10.37
N ALA A 81 5.31 19.59 9.78
CA ALA A 81 4.93 20.93 9.36
C ALA A 81 3.81 20.95 8.30
N LEU A 82 3.58 19.84 7.60
CA LEU A 82 2.51 19.69 6.61
C LEU A 82 1.14 19.42 7.24
N LEU A 83 1.14 18.97 8.49
CA LEU A 83 -0.09 18.69 9.23
C LEU A 83 -0.71 20.00 9.72
N ARG A 84 -2.01 19.94 9.99
CA ARG A 84 -2.68 21.04 10.66
C ARG A 84 -2.08 21.27 12.06
N SER A 85 -1.61 22.48 12.32
CA SER A 85 -1.23 22.92 13.66
C SER A 85 -2.45 23.46 14.41
N GLU A 86 -2.65 23.04 15.66
CA GLU A 86 -3.69 23.61 16.53
C GLU A 86 -3.35 25.06 16.92
N GLU A 87 -2.08 25.45 16.90
CA GLU A 87 -1.61 26.79 17.26
C GLU A 87 -1.83 27.81 16.11
N ASP A 88 -1.95 27.38 14.86
CA ASP A 88 -2.17 28.27 13.70
C ASP A 88 -3.59 28.88 13.65
N ASN A 89 -4.47 28.56 14.59
CA ASN A 89 -5.90 28.95 14.56
C ASN A 89 -6.16 30.46 14.78
N TYR A 90 -5.18 31.27 15.24
CA TYR A 90 -5.52 32.63 15.74
C TYR A 90 -4.75 33.79 15.16
N GLN A 91 -3.67 33.63 14.42
CA GLN A 91 -2.86 34.80 14.03
C GLN A 91 -2.49 34.97 12.56
N ASN A 92 -2.56 33.93 11.73
CA ASN A 92 -2.27 34.05 10.31
C ASN A 92 -3.32 33.30 9.50
N ASN A 93 -4.06 34.01 8.67
CA ASN A 93 -5.08 33.51 7.73
C ASN A 93 -4.53 32.55 6.62
N LEU A 94 -3.36 32.00 6.81
CA LEU A 94 -2.73 31.06 5.88
C LEU A 94 -3.04 29.62 6.34
N ASN A 95 -3.86 28.99 5.59
CA ASN A 95 -4.16 27.56 5.54
C ASN A 95 -4.39 26.82 6.89
N THR A 96 -5.47 27.18 7.58
CA THR A 96 -5.93 26.51 8.83
C THR A 96 -6.26 25.01 8.65
N ARG A 97 -6.19 24.49 7.42
CA ARG A 97 -6.54 23.09 7.12
C ARG A 97 -5.34 22.14 7.08
N GLY A 98 -4.11 22.67 7.08
CA GLY A 98 -2.91 21.89 6.77
C GLY A 98 -2.81 21.54 5.28
N TYR A 99 -1.65 21.11 4.84
CA TYR A 99 -1.38 20.72 3.45
C TYR A 99 -1.72 19.25 3.22
N ILE A 100 -1.68 18.46 4.26
CA ILE A 100 -2.07 17.05 4.27
C ILE A 100 -2.85 16.74 5.57
N LYS A 101 -3.85 15.88 5.47
CA LYS A 101 -4.69 15.54 6.62
C LYS A 101 -3.96 14.66 7.63
N ASN A 102 -3.24 13.67 7.14
CA ASN A 102 -2.44 12.73 7.92
C ASN A 102 -1.19 12.38 7.13
N LEU A 103 -0.07 12.19 7.79
CA LEU A 103 1.11 11.62 7.19
C LEU A 103 0.90 10.11 7.05
N PRO A 104 0.96 9.56 5.84
CA PRO A 104 0.87 8.13 5.65
C PRO A 104 2.14 7.46 6.18
N LYS A 105 2.01 6.19 6.56
CA LYS A 105 3.14 5.29 6.68
C LYS A 105 3.35 4.59 5.34
N ASP A 106 4.59 4.20 5.10
CA ASP A 106 4.91 3.41 3.93
C ASP A 106 4.22 2.03 3.99
N PRO A 107 4.20 1.24 2.90
CA PRO A 107 3.55 -0.06 2.85
C PRO A 107 4.09 -1.10 3.83
N TRP A 108 5.29 -0.90 4.32
CA TRP A 108 5.96 -1.78 5.29
C TRP A 108 5.80 -1.31 6.74
N GLY A 109 5.17 -0.13 6.96
CA GLY A 109 4.80 0.39 8.27
C GLY A 109 5.76 1.44 8.83
N ASN A 110 6.80 1.83 8.06
CA ASN A 110 7.79 2.83 8.45
C ASN A 110 7.29 4.26 8.14
N GLU A 111 7.92 5.25 8.76
CA GLU A 111 7.70 6.66 8.43
C GLU A 111 8.56 7.05 7.21
N TYR A 112 8.02 7.90 6.32
CA TYR A 112 8.80 8.51 5.25
C TYR A 112 9.87 9.41 5.81
N GLN A 113 11.08 9.32 5.24
CA GLN A 113 12.22 10.14 5.61
C GLN A 113 12.23 11.45 4.82
N TYR A 114 12.63 12.54 5.48
CA TYR A 114 12.75 13.86 4.88
C TYR A 114 14.04 14.50 5.31
N ILE A 115 14.85 14.88 4.35
CA ILE A 115 16.18 15.49 4.57
C ILE A 115 16.23 16.79 3.77
N ILE A 116 16.63 17.88 4.43
CA ILE A 116 16.88 19.17 3.80
C ILE A 116 18.14 19.81 4.40
N PRO A 117 19.12 20.25 3.57
CA PRO A 117 19.17 20.11 2.11
C PRO A 117 19.31 18.64 1.70
N GLY A 118 18.72 18.28 0.55
CA GLY A 118 18.81 16.93 -0.01
C GLY A 118 20.15 16.69 -0.69
N GLU A 119 20.50 15.42 -0.87
CA GLU A 119 21.66 15.00 -1.67
C GLU A 119 21.29 14.90 -3.17
N ASN A 120 20.02 14.57 -3.46
CA ASN A 120 19.52 14.35 -4.81
C ASN A 120 18.75 15.56 -5.39
N GLY A 121 18.42 16.54 -4.54
CA GLY A 121 17.68 17.73 -4.93
C GLY A 121 17.62 18.77 -3.81
N GLU A 122 16.63 19.68 -3.88
CA GLU A 122 16.43 20.68 -2.83
C GLU A 122 16.08 20.01 -1.50
N TYR A 123 15.40 18.87 -1.55
CA TYR A 123 15.13 17.98 -0.43
C TYR A 123 15.09 16.53 -0.92
N ASP A 124 15.35 15.59 -0.04
CA ASP A 124 15.14 14.17 -0.24
C ASP A 124 13.96 13.69 0.59
N LEU A 125 13.01 13.04 -0.08
CA LEU A 125 11.82 12.41 0.51
C LEU A 125 11.76 10.96 0.06
N PHE A 126 11.82 9.99 0.99
CA PHE A 126 11.93 8.58 0.62
C PHE A 126 11.37 7.62 1.68
N SER A 127 11.05 6.40 1.24
CA SER A 127 10.87 5.22 2.06
C SER A 127 12.14 4.38 2.02
N MET A 128 12.51 3.81 3.14
CA MET A 128 13.66 2.90 3.29
C MET A 128 13.35 1.45 2.86
N GLY A 129 12.27 1.24 2.09
CA GLY A 129 11.94 -0.09 1.61
C GLY A 129 11.45 -1.06 2.70
N ALA A 130 11.56 -2.35 2.39
CA ALA A 130 10.97 -3.40 3.22
C ALA A 130 11.75 -3.69 4.51
N ASP A 131 13.06 -3.44 4.55
CA ASP A 131 13.91 -3.68 5.72
C ASP A 131 13.97 -2.48 6.69
N GLY A 132 13.58 -1.28 6.23
CA GLY A 132 13.60 -0.07 7.03
C GLY A 132 15.00 0.49 7.28
N ASP A 133 15.99 0.08 6.48
CA ASP A 133 17.37 0.56 6.51
C ASP A 133 17.71 1.30 5.22
N VAL A 134 18.66 2.24 5.29
CA VAL A 134 19.10 3.04 4.13
C VAL A 134 19.85 2.16 3.13
N GLY A 135 19.47 2.23 1.85
CA GLY A 135 20.11 1.50 0.76
C GLY A 135 19.35 0.24 0.35
N GLY A 136 20.06 -0.90 0.24
CA GLY A 136 19.47 -2.21 -0.08
C GLY A 136 19.28 -2.48 -1.58
N GLU A 137 18.76 -3.68 -1.89
CA GLU A 137 18.47 -4.14 -3.25
C GLU A 137 17.06 -4.73 -3.34
N GLY A 138 16.45 -4.67 -4.53
CA GLY A 138 15.11 -5.20 -4.77
C GLY A 138 14.04 -4.49 -3.95
N LEU A 139 13.32 -5.19 -3.10
CA LEU A 139 12.27 -4.62 -2.22
C LEU A 139 12.83 -3.78 -1.06
N ASN A 140 14.10 -3.94 -0.75
CA ASN A 140 14.80 -3.19 0.28
C ASN A 140 15.40 -1.88 -0.24
N THR A 141 15.35 -1.66 -1.57
CA THR A 141 15.87 -0.42 -2.17
C THR A 141 15.07 0.79 -1.70
N ASP A 142 15.78 1.87 -1.37
CA ASP A 142 15.17 3.16 -1.06
C ASP A 142 14.33 3.66 -2.25
N ILE A 143 13.11 4.08 -1.97
CA ILE A 143 12.19 4.65 -2.94
C ILE A 143 12.06 6.13 -2.64
N GLY A 144 12.65 6.99 -3.47
CA GLY A 144 12.75 8.42 -3.24
C GLY A 144 12.14 9.27 -4.35
N ASN A 145 12.04 10.58 -4.07
CA ASN A 145 11.57 11.58 -5.04
C ASN A 145 12.55 11.81 -6.21
N TRP A 146 13.76 11.26 -6.14
CA TRP A 146 14.77 11.30 -7.22
C TRP A 146 14.63 10.15 -8.24
N ASN A 147 13.81 9.14 -7.94
CA ASN A 147 13.50 8.03 -8.85
C ASN A 147 11.97 7.89 -9.07
N PRO A 148 11.32 8.91 -9.65
CA PRO A 148 9.85 8.97 -9.74
C PRO A 148 9.26 8.03 -10.78
N GLU A 149 10.05 7.41 -11.66
CA GLU A 149 9.52 6.62 -12.77
C GLU A 149 8.75 5.40 -12.25
N ILE A 150 7.45 5.43 -12.56
CA ILE A 150 6.56 4.29 -12.44
C ILE A 150 6.61 3.60 -13.81
N GLU A 151 7.45 2.59 -13.95
CA GLU A 151 7.38 1.67 -15.09
C GLU A 151 6.17 0.73 -14.98
#